data_23983fa3d648bbab0c43e047d6714ea1
#
_entry.id   23983fa3d648bbab0c43e047d6714ea1
#
_cell.length_a   1.000
_cell.length_b   1.000
_cell.length_c   1.000
_cell.angle_alpha   90.00
_cell.angle_beta   90.00
_cell.angle_gamma   90.00
#
_symmetry.space_group_name_H-M   'P 1'
#
loop_
_entity.id
_entity.type
_entity.pdbx_description
1 polymer ?
#
loop_
_entity_poly.entity_id
_entity_poly.type
_entity_poly.pdbx_seq_one_letter_code
_entity_poly.pdbx_strand_id
1 'polypeptide(L)'
;MAVLVMFFVAAALAAAGGAALVEHTFVVSQVKLNRLCNDTLVTVVNGQFPGPAIEVNEGDSVAVQVINKSPYGLTIHWHGVKLQLNCWADGAGMITQCPVQPNKNFTYRFDVAGQEGTLWWHAHVGSLRASIHGALIIRPRSGASSYPFPKPHKEIPIVIGLQIYTSRTNARCQESGLLN
;
A
#
# COMPACT_ATOMS: atom_id res chain seq x y z
N MET A 1 -50.00 -4.92 -11.00
CA MET A 1 -48.94 -4.04 -11.58
C MET A 1 -48.08 -3.37 -10.49
N ALA A 2 -48.60 -2.88 -9.39
CA ALA A 2 -47.82 -2.20 -8.33
C ALA A 2 -46.73 -3.09 -7.68
N VAL A 3 -47.00 -4.38 -7.41
CA VAL A 3 -46.05 -5.32 -6.79
C VAL A 3 -44.87 -5.61 -7.70
N LEU A 4 -45.10 -5.72 -9.02
CA LEU A 4 -44.01 -5.98 -10.01
C LEU A 4 -43.07 -4.79 -10.14
N VAL A 5 -43.58 -3.56 -10.02
CA VAL A 5 -42.76 -2.33 -10.06
C VAL A 5 -41.89 -2.21 -8.79
N MET A 6 -42.41 -2.61 -7.62
CA MET A 6 -41.61 -2.62 -6.38
C MET A 6 -40.45 -3.62 -6.43
N PHE A 7 -40.62 -4.80 -7.06
CA PHE A 7 -39.53 -5.77 -7.24
C PHE A 7 -38.45 -5.26 -8.20
N PHE A 8 -38.80 -4.54 -9.27
CA PHE A 8 -37.82 -3.94 -10.17
C PHE A 8 -37.05 -2.79 -9.53
N VAL A 9 -37.70 -1.96 -8.69
CA VAL A 9 -37.04 -0.88 -7.95
C VAL A 9 -36.10 -1.45 -6.89
N ALA A 10 -36.48 -2.51 -6.16
CA ALA A 10 -35.61 -3.18 -5.19
C ALA A 10 -34.40 -3.88 -5.86
N ALA A 11 -34.58 -4.49 -7.04
CA ALA A 11 -33.49 -5.09 -7.80
C ALA A 11 -32.52 -4.05 -8.38
N ALA A 12 -33.03 -2.86 -8.79
CA ALA A 12 -32.19 -1.76 -9.28
C ALA A 12 -31.37 -1.09 -8.16
N LEU A 13 -31.89 -1.04 -6.94
CA LEU A 13 -31.16 -0.54 -5.76
C LEU A 13 -30.06 -1.49 -5.28
N ALA A 14 -30.20 -2.80 -5.54
CA ALA A 14 -29.16 -3.79 -5.21
C ALA A 14 -27.95 -3.76 -6.17
N ALA A 15 -28.06 -3.08 -7.33
CA ALA A 15 -27.01 -2.99 -8.34
C ALA A 15 -26.13 -1.71 -8.21
N ALA A 16 -26.49 -0.79 -7.33
CA ALA A 16 -25.62 0.34 -6.97
C ALA A 16 -24.53 -0.20 -6.04
N GLY A 17 -23.39 -0.59 -6.59
CA GLY A 17 -22.21 -1.00 -5.82
C GLY A 17 -21.82 0.10 -4.84
N GLY A 18 -22.27 -0.03 -3.59
CA GLY A 18 -21.93 0.91 -2.51
C GLY A 18 -20.43 0.92 -2.26
N ALA A 19 -19.94 2.01 -1.65
CA ALA A 19 -18.57 2.08 -1.14
C ALA A 19 -18.31 0.89 -0.20
N ALA A 20 -17.23 0.15 -0.44
CA ALA A 20 -16.82 -0.95 0.40
C ALA A 20 -15.81 -0.48 1.45
N LEU A 21 -15.77 -1.15 2.61
CA LEU A 21 -14.65 -1.03 3.53
C LEU A 21 -13.63 -2.12 3.19
N VAL A 22 -12.44 -1.72 2.78
CA VAL A 22 -11.33 -2.63 2.48
C VAL A 22 -10.33 -2.60 3.65
N GLU A 23 -10.13 -3.74 4.28
CA GLU A 23 -9.30 -3.84 5.48
C GLU A 23 -7.99 -4.59 5.20
N HIS A 24 -6.89 -4.05 5.72
CA HIS A 24 -5.57 -4.65 5.65
C HIS A 24 -4.90 -4.70 7.02
N THR A 25 -4.05 -5.71 7.21
CA THR A 25 -3.16 -5.78 8.37
C THR A 25 -1.71 -5.76 7.91
N PHE A 26 -0.95 -4.78 8.37
CA PHE A 26 0.46 -4.59 8.11
C PHE A 26 1.26 -4.97 9.35
N VAL A 27 1.91 -6.11 9.34
CA VAL A 27 2.86 -6.51 10.38
C VAL A 27 4.25 -6.06 9.95
N VAL A 28 4.77 -5.04 10.61
CA VAL A 28 6.12 -4.51 10.35
C VAL A 28 7.12 -5.29 11.18
N SER A 29 8.07 -5.96 10.54
CA SER A 29 9.08 -6.78 11.19
C SER A 29 10.41 -6.75 10.44
N GLN A 30 11.46 -7.29 11.05
CA GLN A 30 12.76 -7.41 10.40
C GLN A 30 12.93 -8.82 9.81
N VAL A 31 13.45 -8.87 8.59
CA VAL A 31 13.82 -10.11 7.91
C VAL A 31 15.24 -10.01 7.38
N LYS A 32 15.94 -11.14 7.29
CA LYS A 32 17.22 -11.21 6.59
C LYS A 32 16.95 -11.35 5.09
N LEU A 33 17.48 -10.42 4.32
CA LEU A 33 17.47 -10.48 2.86
C LEU A 33 18.90 -10.54 2.36
N ASN A 34 19.18 -11.50 1.46
CA ASN A 34 20.46 -11.53 0.74
C ASN A 34 20.39 -10.48 -0.38
N ARG A 35 21.19 -9.44 -0.25
CA ARG A 35 21.29 -8.37 -1.23
C ARG A 35 22.71 -8.06 -1.54
N LEU A 36 23.04 -8.04 -2.83
CA LEU A 36 24.40 -7.78 -3.30
C LEU A 36 25.43 -8.66 -2.57
N CYS A 37 25.11 -9.96 -2.42
CA CYS A 37 25.94 -10.97 -1.76
C CYS A 37 26.20 -10.74 -0.27
N ASN A 38 25.36 -9.96 0.38
CA ASN A 38 25.45 -9.75 1.82
C ASN A 38 24.08 -9.94 2.49
N ASP A 39 24.05 -10.66 3.59
CA ASP A 39 22.87 -10.82 4.40
C ASP A 39 22.64 -9.54 5.20
N THR A 40 21.60 -8.83 4.86
CA THR A 40 21.23 -7.56 5.49
C THR A 40 19.90 -7.71 6.21
N LEU A 41 19.84 -7.23 7.44
CA LEU A 41 18.60 -7.15 8.19
C LEU A 41 17.77 -5.95 7.69
N VAL A 42 16.61 -6.22 7.11
CA VAL A 42 15.76 -5.21 6.50
C VAL A 42 14.39 -5.19 7.19
N THR A 43 13.89 -4.01 7.49
CA THR A 43 12.54 -3.84 8.04
C THR A 43 11.54 -3.81 6.89
N VAL A 44 10.55 -4.69 6.94
CA VAL A 44 9.58 -4.92 5.85
C VAL A 44 8.16 -5.06 6.41
N VAL A 45 7.17 -5.10 5.51
CA VAL A 45 5.76 -5.33 5.84
C VAL A 45 5.35 -6.72 5.40
N ASN A 46 4.74 -7.50 6.30
CA ASN A 46 4.26 -8.87 6.06
C ASN A 46 5.34 -9.80 5.46
N GLY A 47 6.60 -9.58 5.83
CA GLY A 47 7.72 -10.36 5.32
C GLY A 47 8.08 -10.11 3.85
N GLN A 48 7.50 -9.10 3.20
CA GLN A 48 7.64 -8.81 1.77
C GLN A 48 8.45 -7.55 1.51
N PHE A 49 9.18 -7.55 0.40
CA PHE A 49 9.88 -6.40 -0.13
C PHE A 49 9.82 -6.38 -1.69
N PRO A 50 9.21 -5.38 -2.31
CA PRO A 50 8.35 -4.36 -1.71
C PRO A 50 7.22 -4.95 -0.87
N GLY A 51 6.61 -4.13 0.02
CA GLY A 51 5.45 -4.55 0.82
C GLY A 51 4.21 -4.83 -0.04
N PRO A 52 3.12 -5.33 0.57
CA PRO A 52 1.92 -5.72 -0.16
C PRO A 52 1.28 -4.56 -0.91
N ALA A 53 0.77 -4.81 -2.11
CA ALA A 53 -0.07 -3.87 -2.81
C ALA A 53 -1.45 -3.80 -2.13
N ILE A 54 -1.99 -2.58 -2.02
CA ILE A 54 -3.38 -2.33 -1.65
C ILE A 54 -4.14 -2.08 -2.94
N GLU A 55 -5.20 -2.84 -3.20
CA GLU A 55 -6.08 -2.64 -4.35
C GLU A 55 -7.49 -2.32 -3.86
N VAL A 56 -8.04 -1.21 -4.33
CA VAL A 56 -9.35 -0.68 -3.96
C VAL A 56 -10.05 -0.07 -5.17
N ASN A 57 -11.34 0.18 -5.07
CA ASN A 57 -12.06 0.91 -6.09
C ASN A 57 -12.27 2.37 -5.67
N GLU A 58 -12.39 3.25 -6.63
CA GLU A 58 -12.76 4.64 -6.39
C GLU A 58 -14.01 4.70 -5.50
N GLY A 59 -13.98 5.56 -4.46
CA GLY A 59 -15.05 5.73 -3.49
C GLY A 59 -15.06 4.71 -2.34
N ASP A 60 -14.17 3.72 -2.31
CA ASP A 60 -14.05 2.81 -1.18
C ASP A 60 -13.42 3.51 0.04
N SER A 61 -13.73 2.98 1.22
CA SER A 61 -13.05 3.30 2.47
C SER A 61 -11.95 2.26 2.75
N VAL A 62 -10.82 2.71 3.23
CA VAL A 62 -9.66 1.86 3.53
C VAL A 62 -9.36 1.89 5.02
N ALA A 63 -9.14 0.73 5.61
CA ALA A 63 -8.63 0.60 6.97
C ALA A 63 -7.36 -0.25 6.98
N VAL A 64 -6.24 0.32 7.44
CA VAL A 64 -4.97 -0.40 7.55
C VAL A 64 -4.51 -0.42 9.00
N GLN A 65 -4.57 -1.60 9.61
CA GLN A 65 -4.01 -1.83 10.93
C GLN A 65 -2.51 -2.08 10.81
N VAL A 66 -1.70 -1.19 11.33
CA VAL A 66 -0.24 -1.33 11.40
C VAL A 66 0.16 -1.87 12.76
N ILE A 67 0.76 -3.05 12.80
CA ILE A 67 1.28 -3.71 14.00
C ILE A 67 2.81 -3.63 13.93
N ASN A 68 3.41 -2.82 14.78
CA ASN A 68 4.86 -2.62 14.77
C ASN A 68 5.59 -3.67 15.62
N LYS A 69 6.21 -4.62 14.97
CA LYS A 69 7.11 -5.64 15.56
C LYS A 69 8.59 -5.31 15.32
N SER A 70 8.89 -4.16 14.71
CA SER A 70 10.26 -3.70 14.50
C SER A 70 10.82 -2.99 15.74
N PRO A 71 12.13 -2.79 15.84
CA PRO A 71 12.73 -2.03 16.95
C PRO A 71 12.59 -0.50 16.79
N TYR A 72 11.98 -0.02 15.69
CA TYR A 72 11.93 1.40 15.35
C TYR A 72 10.51 1.94 15.50
N GLY A 73 10.37 3.19 15.97
CA GLY A 73 9.12 3.94 15.83
C GLY A 73 8.88 4.28 14.37
N LEU A 74 7.65 4.12 13.86
CA LEU A 74 7.32 4.38 12.46
C LEU A 74 5.91 4.93 12.26
N THR A 75 5.71 5.57 11.13
CA THR A 75 4.39 5.94 10.60
C THR A 75 4.29 5.49 9.15
N ILE A 76 3.07 5.32 8.65
CA ILE A 76 2.81 5.03 7.24
C ILE A 76 2.08 6.22 6.62
N HIS A 77 2.59 6.70 5.51
CA HIS A 77 2.02 7.78 4.70
C HIS A 77 1.43 7.22 3.41
N TRP A 78 0.30 7.77 3.03
CA TRP A 78 -0.48 7.39 1.84
C TRP A 78 -0.24 8.42 0.75
N HIS A 79 0.88 8.29 0.07
CA HIS A 79 1.39 9.31 -0.84
C HIS A 79 0.46 9.55 -2.03
N GLY A 80 -0.06 10.77 -2.13
CA GLY A 80 -0.99 11.18 -3.17
C GLY A 80 -2.48 11.00 -2.83
N VAL A 81 -2.82 10.38 -1.70
CA VAL A 81 -4.21 10.35 -1.22
C VAL A 81 -4.59 11.72 -0.65
N LYS A 82 -5.77 12.23 -1.05
CA LYS A 82 -6.22 13.59 -0.68
C LYS A 82 -6.52 13.76 0.81
N LEU A 83 -6.88 12.69 1.53
CA LEU A 83 -7.21 12.69 2.97
C LEU A 83 -8.14 13.83 3.39
N GLN A 84 -9.10 14.16 2.54
CA GLN A 84 -10.03 15.25 2.76
C GLN A 84 -10.82 15.02 4.06
N LEU A 85 -10.85 16.02 4.94
CA LEU A 85 -11.47 15.96 6.26
C LEU A 85 -10.91 14.91 7.23
N ASN A 86 -9.77 14.30 6.90
CA ASN A 86 -9.12 13.26 7.72
C ASN A 86 -7.58 13.39 7.71
N CYS A 87 -7.06 14.60 7.89
CA CYS A 87 -5.63 14.90 7.80
C CYS A 87 -4.78 14.19 8.87
N TRP A 88 -5.36 13.76 10.00
CA TRP A 88 -4.65 12.99 11.02
C TRP A 88 -4.30 11.56 10.60
N ALA A 89 -4.93 11.03 9.54
CA ALA A 89 -4.58 9.75 8.95
C ALA A 89 -3.42 9.83 7.94
N ASP A 90 -2.86 11.02 7.70
CA ASP A 90 -1.81 11.25 6.71
C ASP A 90 -0.50 10.51 7.03
N GLY A 91 -0.23 10.23 8.29
CA GLY A 91 0.95 9.48 8.71
C GLY A 91 2.26 10.24 8.60
N ALA A 92 2.23 11.58 8.46
CA ALA A 92 3.43 12.41 8.54
C ALA A 92 3.96 12.40 9.97
N GLY A 93 5.03 11.64 10.21
CA GLY A 93 5.60 11.44 11.54
C GLY A 93 6.01 12.76 12.19
N MET A 94 5.64 12.94 13.46
CA MET A 94 5.88 14.14 14.29
C MET A 94 5.15 15.41 13.81
N ILE A 95 4.29 15.29 12.79
CA ILE A 95 3.46 16.39 12.27
C ILE A 95 1.99 16.06 12.49
N THR A 96 1.44 15.03 11.82
CA THR A 96 0.04 14.61 11.97
C THR A 96 -0.16 13.55 13.05
N GLN A 97 0.90 12.84 13.42
CA GLN A 97 0.89 11.85 14.51
C GLN A 97 2.28 11.57 15.08
N CYS A 98 2.32 11.05 16.30
CA CYS A 98 3.53 10.44 16.85
C CYS A 98 3.80 9.07 16.20
N PRO A 99 5.08 8.66 16.04
CA PRO A 99 5.41 7.33 15.54
C PRO A 99 4.82 6.20 16.39
N VAL A 100 4.31 5.18 15.75
CA VAL A 100 3.86 3.93 16.35
C VAL A 100 5.09 3.22 16.94
N GLN A 101 5.17 3.17 18.26
CA GLN A 101 6.32 2.60 18.98
C GLN A 101 6.43 1.08 18.79
N PRO A 102 7.59 0.48 19.01
CA PRO A 102 7.77 -0.98 19.04
C PRO A 102 6.71 -1.68 19.91
N ASN A 103 6.15 -2.79 19.38
CA ASN A 103 5.08 -3.58 20.00
C ASN A 103 3.74 -2.84 20.22
N LYS A 104 3.56 -1.70 19.59
CA LYS A 104 2.28 -0.97 19.52
C LYS A 104 1.65 -1.14 18.14
N ASN A 105 0.41 -0.68 18.03
CA ASN A 105 -0.32 -0.68 16.76
C ASN A 105 -1.07 0.65 16.60
N PHE A 106 -1.46 0.92 15.35
CA PHE A 106 -2.30 2.05 14.97
C PHE A 106 -3.12 1.65 13.75
N THR A 107 -4.37 2.10 13.66
CA THR A 107 -5.21 1.85 12.49
C THR A 107 -5.45 3.16 11.73
N TYR A 108 -4.95 3.22 10.52
CA TYR A 108 -5.24 4.28 9.57
C TYR A 108 -6.60 4.02 8.92
N ARG A 109 -7.41 5.07 8.78
CA ARG A 109 -8.70 5.00 8.07
C ARG A 109 -8.81 6.21 7.16
N PHE A 110 -9.14 5.97 5.89
CA PHE A 110 -9.29 7.02 4.89
C PHE A 110 -10.16 6.56 3.73
N ASP A 111 -10.69 7.53 2.97
CA ASP A 111 -11.50 7.28 1.80
C ASP A 111 -10.73 7.65 0.54
N VAL A 112 -10.99 6.94 -0.57
CA VAL A 112 -10.35 7.20 -1.86
C VAL A 112 -11.35 7.78 -2.88
N ALA A 113 -12.32 8.56 -2.38
CA ALA A 113 -13.35 9.18 -3.20
C ALA A 113 -12.77 10.20 -4.19
N GLY A 114 -13.21 10.15 -5.45
CA GLY A 114 -12.78 11.03 -6.53
C GLY A 114 -11.30 10.90 -6.89
N GLN A 115 -10.71 9.72 -6.67
CA GLN A 115 -9.32 9.41 -7.04
C GLN A 115 -9.22 8.06 -7.72
N GLU A 116 -8.43 8.00 -8.77
CA GLU A 116 -8.12 6.80 -9.55
C GLU A 116 -6.63 6.77 -9.92
N GLY A 117 -6.09 5.59 -10.15
CA GLY A 117 -4.73 5.39 -10.62
C GLY A 117 -3.83 4.68 -9.63
N THR A 118 -2.52 4.69 -9.92
CA THR A 118 -1.51 4.04 -9.10
C THR A 118 -0.78 5.06 -8.26
N LEU A 119 -0.94 4.95 -6.96
CA LEU A 119 -0.25 5.69 -5.93
C LEU A 119 0.70 4.74 -5.17
N TRP A 120 1.31 5.22 -4.10
CA TRP A 120 2.13 4.38 -3.25
C TRP A 120 2.00 4.76 -1.77
N TRP A 121 2.25 3.80 -0.91
CA TRP A 121 2.35 4.01 0.52
C TRP A 121 3.77 3.76 1.00
N HIS A 122 4.21 4.44 2.04
CA HIS A 122 5.56 4.26 2.57
C HIS A 122 5.69 4.75 4.02
N ALA A 123 6.73 4.27 4.71
CA ALA A 123 7.08 4.82 6.01
C ALA A 123 7.51 6.29 5.90
N HIS A 124 7.08 7.11 6.87
CA HIS A 124 7.40 8.54 6.90
C HIS A 124 8.27 8.90 8.11
N VAL A 125 9.20 8.03 8.47
CA VAL A 125 10.19 8.24 9.54
C VAL A 125 11.56 7.81 9.07
N GLY A 126 12.51 8.75 9.06
CA GLY A 126 13.92 8.50 8.71
C GLY A 126 14.11 7.76 7.39
N SER A 127 15.02 6.81 7.37
CA SER A 127 15.37 6.00 6.19
C SER A 127 14.44 4.78 5.97
N LEU A 128 13.48 4.53 6.84
CA LEU A 128 12.58 3.36 6.74
C LEU A 128 11.77 3.30 5.45
N ARG A 129 11.53 4.44 4.80
CA ARG A 129 10.90 4.52 3.46
C ARG A 129 11.62 3.69 2.41
N ALA A 130 12.91 3.50 2.55
CA ALA A 130 13.70 2.70 1.61
C ALA A 130 13.28 1.22 1.58
N SER A 131 12.71 0.70 2.66
CA SER A 131 12.32 -0.71 2.76
C SER A 131 10.84 -0.93 3.10
N ILE A 132 10.17 0.06 3.68
CA ILE A 132 8.75 0.00 4.02
C ILE A 132 8.00 0.86 3.01
N HIS A 133 7.57 0.25 1.92
CA HIS A 133 6.77 0.87 0.88
C HIS A 133 6.05 -0.19 0.03
N GLY A 134 4.99 0.23 -0.65
CA GLY A 134 4.24 -0.60 -1.58
C GLY A 134 3.28 0.21 -2.44
N ALA A 135 2.63 -0.44 -3.40
CA ALA A 135 1.67 0.20 -4.28
C ALA A 135 0.30 0.40 -3.58
N LEU A 136 -0.38 1.48 -3.93
CA LEU A 136 -1.80 1.71 -3.67
C LEU A 136 -2.49 1.93 -5.01
N ILE A 137 -3.30 0.96 -5.44
CA ILE A 137 -3.95 0.95 -6.74
C ILE A 137 -5.43 1.22 -6.54
N ILE A 138 -5.90 2.36 -7.06
CA ILE A 138 -7.30 2.77 -7.00
C ILE A 138 -7.90 2.54 -8.38
N ARG A 139 -8.78 1.55 -8.48
CA ARG A 139 -9.43 1.19 -9.73
C ARG A 139 -10.68 2.02 -9.96
N PRO A 140 -11.01 2.37 -11.21
CA PRO A 140 -12.26 3.02 -11.52
C PRO A 140 -13.47 2.19 -11.07
N ARG A 141 -14.44 2.82 -10.41
CA ARG A 141 -15.67 2.15 -9.97
C ARG A 141 -16.53 1.69 -11.15
N SER A 142 -16.55 2.43 -12.23
CA SER A 142 -17.25 2.09 -13.49
C SER A 142 -16.59 0.91 -14.24
N GLY A 143 -15.53 0.34 -13.72
CA GLY A 143 -14.83 -0.81 -14.28
C GLY A 143 -14.07 -0.50 -15.56
N ALA A 144 -13.83 -1.54 -16.38
CA ALA A 144 -12.96 -1.45 -17.55
C ALA A 144 -13.42 -0.44 -18.62
N SER A 145 -14.69 -0.04 -18.62
CA SER A 145 -15.23 0.91 -19.61
C SER A 145 -14.74 2.36 -19.42
N SER A 146 -14.17 2.69 -18.27
CA SER A 146 -13.64 4.03 -18.00
C SER A 146 -12.16 4.19 -18.34
N TYR A 147 -11.46 3.11 -18.69
CA TYR A 147 -10.06 3.20 -19.11
C TYR A 147 -9.96 3.77 -20.53
N PRO A 148 -9.04 4.72 -20.79
CA PRO A 148 -8.81 5.26 -22.13
C PRO A 148 -8.04 4.30 -23.05
N PHE A 149 -7.79 3.07 -22.63
CA PHE A 149 -7.06 2.03 -23.37
C PHE A 149 -7.71 0.65 -23.14
N PRO A 150 -7.48 -0.33 -24.02
CA PRO A 150 -7.96 -1.69 -23.83
C PRO A 150 -7.46 -2.31 -22.52
N LYS A 151 -8.31 -3.08 -21.84
CA LYS A 151 -7.93 -3.75 -20.58
C LYS A 151 -6.71 -4.64 -20.84
N PRO A 152 -5.61 -4.48 -20.07
CA PRO A 152 -4.41 -5.31 -20.23
C PRO A 152 -4.67 -6.74 -19.76
N HIS A 153 -3.95 -7.71 -20.31
CA HIS A 153 -3.99 -9.10 -19.83
C HIS A 153 -3.37 -9.27 -18.44
N LYS A 154 -2.38 -8.45 -18.11
CA LYS A 154 -1.68 -8.48 -16.82
C LYS A 154 -1.16 -7.09 -16.49
N GLU A 155 -1.21 -6.75 -15.22
CA GLU A 155 -0.61 -5.53 -14.64
C GLU A 155 0.46 -5.94 -13.64
N ILE A 156 1.59 -5.26 -13.68
CA ILE A 156 2.71 -5.51 -12.76
C ILE A 156 3.15 -4.14 -12.24
N PRO A 157 2.92 -3.81 -10.96
CA PRO A 157 3.47 -2.60 -10.37
C PRO A 157 5.00 -2.74 -10.24
N ILE A 158 5.72 -1.78 -10.83
CA ILE A 158 7.19 -1.72 -10.76
C ILE A 158 7.56 -0.56 -9.83
N VAL A 159 8.28 -0.89 -8.75
CA VAL A 159 8.85 0.11 -7.84
C VAL A 159 10.35 0.20 -8.11
N ILE A 160 10.80 1.36 -8.57
CA ILE A 160 12.21 1.61 -8.86
C ILE A 160 12.83 2.31 -7.65
N GLY A 161 13.88 1.72 -7.08
CA GLY A 161 14.66 2.27 -5.98
C GLY A 161 16.14 2.30 -6.30
N LEU A 162 16.83 3.39 -5.91
CA LEU A 162 18.28 3.46 -5.97
C LEU A 162 18.86 2.89 -4.68
N GLN A 163 19.71 1.85 -4.80
CA GLN A 163 20.48 1.33 -3.70
C GLN A 163 21.94 1.72 -3.89
N ILE A 164 22.46 2.55 -2.98
CA ILE A 164 23.88 2.92 -2.98
C ILE A 164 24.65 1.86 -2.18
N TYR A 165 25.60 1.23 -2.84
CA TYR A 165 26.50 0.24 -2.23
C TYR A 165 27.85 0.87 -1.96
N THR A 166 28.24 0.94 -0.69
CA THR A 166 29.62 1.28 -0.33
C THR A 166 30.40 -0.01 -0.14
N SER A 167 31.07 -0.48 -1.20
CA SER A 167 31.91 -1.65 -1.09
C SER A 167 33.22 -1.30 -0.38
N ARG A 168 33.44 -1.89 0.79
CA ARG A 168 34.80 -2.05 1.33
C ARG A 168 35.33 -3.49 1.27
N THR A 169 34.55 -4.45 0.81
CA THR A 169 35.02 -5.84 0.69
C THR A 169 34.27 -6.60 -0.39
N ASN A 170 35.07 -7.17 -1.28
CA ASN A 170 34.80 -8.33 -2.16
C ASN A 170 34.20 -8.10 -3.54
N ALA A 171 35.13 -7.94 -4.45
CA ALA A 171 34.99 -8.10 -5.89
C ALA A 171 34.68 -9.57 -6.35
N ARG A 172 33.92 -10.36 -5.60
CA ARG A 172 33.61 -11.76 -5.94
C ARG A 172 32.13 -12.13 -5.97
N CYS A 173 31.28 -11.17 -6.16
CA CYS A 173 29.90 -11.46 -6.50
C CYS A 173 29.63 -11.35 -8.01
N GLN A 174 30.67 -11.62 -8.81
CA GLN A 174 30.51 -11.79 -10.23
C GLN A 174 30.00 -13.20 -10.52
N GLU A 175 28.91 -13.29 -11.26
CA GLU A 175 28.50 -14.40 -12.13
C GLU A 175 27.65 -15.56 -11.62
N SER A 176 27.02 -15.56 -10.47
CA SER A 176 26.13 -16.68 -10.14
C SER A 176 24.63 -16.36 -9.95
N GLY A 177 24.13 -15.19 -10.36
CA GLY A 177 22.76 -14.77 -10.06
C GLY A 177 21.98 -14.07 -11.17
N LEU A 178 22.40 -14.12 -12.42
CA LEU A 178 21.69 -13.43 -13.52
C LEU A 178 21.04 -14.35 -14.56
N LEU A 179 20.85 -15.64 -14.26
CA LEU A 179 20.08 -16.54 -15.11
C LEU A 179 19.31 -17.54 -14.23
N ASN A 180 18.08 -17.15 -13.82
CA ASN A 180 16.92 -18.04 -13.73
C ASN A 180 15.65 -17.18 -13.55
#